data_e5cc301355691b31d5e8f03298259f1b
#
_entry.id   e5cc301355691b31d5e8f03298259f1b
#
_cell.length_a   1.000
_cell.length_b   1.000
_cell.length_c   1.000
_cell.angle_alpha   90.00
_cell.angle_beta   90.00
_cell.angle_gamma   90.00
#
_symmetry.space_group_name_H-M   'P 1'
#
loop_
_entity.id
_entity.type
_entity.pdbx_description
1 polymer ?
#
loop_
_entity_poly.entity_id
_entity_poly.type
_entity_poly.pdbx_seq_one_letter_code
_entity_poly.pdbx_strand_id
1 'polypeptide(L)'
;MDLMATIVDLTGARYPREFKGRTIQPMEGVSLRSAFAGGRISRTQPIFWEHEGNRAIRSDRWKLVSRYPDGWELYDMTADRVERDDLAARHPDVVRKLAAEWEAWAQRANVDRWPGPRLANWGDPVLPK
;
A
#
# COMPACT_ATOMS: atom_id res chain seq x y z
N MET A 1 6.26 -4.40 5.53
CA MET A 1 6.28 -3.25 6.46
C MET A 1 6.35 -3.68 7.93
N ASP A 2 5.62 -4.70 8.35
CA ASP A 2 5.46 -5.10 9.77
C ASP A 2 6.72 -5.72 10.40
N LEU A 3 7.59 -6.34 9.60
CA LEU A 3 8.82 -6.96 10.13
C LEU A 3 9.73 -5.92 10.80
N MET A 4 9.96 -4.76 10.19
CA MET A 4 10.80 -3.71 10.79
C MET A 4 10.17 -3.18 12.08
N ALA A 5 8.86 -2.92 12.09
CA ALA A 5 8.15 -2.49 13.28
C ALA A 5 8.26 -3.51 14.42
N THR A 6 8.20 -4.79 14.09
CA THR A 6 8.36 -5.89 15.04
C THR A 6 9.79 -5.96 15.61
N ILE A 7 10.81 -5.84 14.74
CA ILE A 7 12.21 -5.84 15.18
C ILE A 7 12.48 -4.68 16.12
N VAL A 8 12.04 -3.47 15.75
CA VAL A 8 12.22 -2.27 16.58
C VAL A 8 11.54 -2.44 17.94
N ASP A 9 10.31 -2.96 17.98
CA ASP A 9 9.58 -3.21 19.22
C ASP A 9 10.24 -4.28 20.11
N LEU A 10 10.68 -5.39 19.52
CA LEU A 10 11.30 -6.50 20.26
C LEU A 10 12.69 -6.14 20.82
N THR A 11 13.46 -5.34 20.08
CA THR A 11 14.83 -4.97 20.48
C THR A 11 14.89 -3.70 21.31
N GLY A 12 13.82 -2.92 21.39
CA GLY A 12 13.80 -1.59 21.99
C GLY A 12 14.63 -0.56 21.21
N ALA A 13 15.00 -0.85 19.98
CA ALA A 13 15.73 0.07 19.12
C ALA A 13 14.89 1.32 18.80
N ARG A 14 15.55 2.43 18.57
CA ARG A 14 14.88 3.65 18.11
C ARG A 14 14.96 3.77 16.60
N TYR A 15 13.83 3.82 15.93
CA TYR A 15 13.78 4.17 14.51
C TYR A 15 14.09 5.68 14.38
N PRO A 16 15.12 6.09 13.64
CA PRO A 16 15.52 7.49 13.57
C PRO A 16 14.53 8.31 12.73
N ARG A 17 14.39 9.59 13.03
CA ARG A 17 13.63 10.56 12.21
C ARG A 17 14.49 11.17 11.10
N GLU A 18 15.80 11.17 11.31
CA GLU A 18 16.77 11.74 10.38
C GLU A 18 17.96 10.81 10.21
N PHE A 19 18.54 10.80 9.02
CA PHE A 19 19.79 10.13 8.73
C PHE A 19 20.65 11.00 7.82
N LYS A 20 21.88 11.28 8.25
CA LYS A 20 22.83 12.16 7.54
C LYS A 20 22.24 13.52 7.14
N GLY A 21 21.50 14.15 8.06
CA GLY A 21 20.88 15.47 7.86
C GLY A 21 19.64 15.47 6.95
N ARG A 22 19.10 14.30 6.61
CA ARG A 22 17.88 14.19 5.81
C ARG A 22 16.78 13.53 6.63
N THR A 23 15.58 14.08 6.58
CA THR A 23 14.38 13.44 7.13
C THR A 23 14.13 12.15 6.37
N ILE A 24 13.86 11.08 7.10
CA ILE A 24 13.54 9.76 6.51
C ILE A 24 12.06 9.46 6.65
N GLN A 25 11.57 8.56 5.80
CA GLN A 25 10.18 8.11 5.84
C GLN A 25 9.86 7.49 7.20
N PRO A 26 8.72 7.83 7.82
CA PRO A 26 8.31 7.22 9.07
C PRO A 26 8.03 5.72 8.87
N MET A 27 8.23 4.95 9.93
CA MET A 27 7.87 3.54 9.92
C MET A 27 6.35 3.39 9.98
N GLU A 28 5.77 2.68 9.02
CA GLU A 28 4.30 2.55 8.86
C GLU A 28 3.75 1.20 9.31
N GLY A 29 4.63 0.22 9.58
CA GLY A 29 4.23 -1.10 10.03
C GLY A 29 3.70 -1.13 11.46
N VAL A 30 2.98 -2.19 11.80
CA VAL A 30 2.60 -2.52 13.18
C VAL A 30 3.39 -3.72 13.67
N SER A 31 3.74 -3.73 14.97
CA SER A 31 4.45 -4.87 15.55
C SER A 31 3.55 -6.11 15.59
N LEU A 32 4.13 -7.25 15.22
CA LEU A 32 3.48 -8.57 15.31
C LEU A 32 3.65 -9.22 16.69
N ARG A 33 4.27 -8.55 17.65
CA ARG A 33 4.58 -9.06 18.98
C ARG A 33 3.35 -9.64 19.70
N SER A 34 2.20 -8.95 19.59
CA SER A 34 0.95 -9.43 20.19
C SER A 34 0.51 -10.77 19.59
N ALA A 35 0.69 -10.98 18.30
CA ALA A 35 0.34 -12.24 17.63
C ALA A 35 1.25 -13.40 18.09
N PHE A 36 2.51 -13.16 18.39
CA PHE A 36 3.43 -14.17 18.93
C PHE A 36 2.98 -14.68 20.29
N ALA A 37 2.24 -13.87 21.06
CA ALA A 37 1.64 -14.24 22.32
C ALA A 37 0.17 -14.74 22.18
N GLY A 38 -0.28 -15.07 20.96
CA GLY A 38 -1.66 -15.52 20.69
C GLY A 38 -2.70 -14.40 20.68
N GLY A 39 -2.28 -13.13 20.78
CA GLY A 39 -3.16 -11.97 20.73
C GLY A 39 -3.50 -11.54 19.29
N ARG A 40 -4.36 -10.53 19.19
CA ARG A 40 -4.77 -9.94 17.90
C ARG A 40 -3.88 -8.77 17.52
N ILE A 41 -3.60 -8.63 16.22
CA ILE A 41 -2.99 -7.43 15.68
C ILE A 41 -4.09 -6.41 15.42
N SER A 42 -3.96 -5.22 16.03
CA SER A 42 -4.83 -4.08 15.75
C SER A 42 -4.14 -3.18 14.72
N ARG A 43 -4.77 -3.00 13.56
CA ARG A 43 -4.30 -2.10 12.51
C ARG A 43 -5.38 -1.06 12.23
N THR A 44 -5.07 0.19 12.50
CA THR A 44 -5.96 1.34 12.26
C THR A 44 -5.64 2.07 10.95
N GLN A 45 -4.42 1.87 10.44
CA GLN A 45 -3.98 2.48 9.20
C GLN A 45 -4.19 1.54 8.01
N PRO A 46 -4.56 2.06 6.84
CA PRO A 46 -4.65 1.27 5.62
C PRO A 46 -3.32 0.64 5.23
N ILE A 47 -3.38 -0.40 4.41
CA ILE A 47 -2.22 -1.01 3.76
C ILE A 47 -2.26 -0.64 2.28
N PHE A 48 -1.14 -0.20 1.75
CA PHE A 48 -1.01 0.26 0.38
C PHE A 48 -0.03 -0.61 -0.41
N TRP A 49 -0.29 -0.76 -1.70
CA TRP A 49 0.60 -1.44 -2.65
C TRP A 49 0.68 -0.67 -3.95
N GLU A 50 1.86 -0.72 -4.53
CA GLU A 50 2.14 -0.35 -5.91
C GLU A 50 3.19 -1.30 -6.47
N HIS A 51 2.98 -1.76 -7.69
CA HIS A 51 3.93 -2.55 -8.45
C HIS A 51 3.64 -2.44 -9.94
N GLU A 52 4.55 -1.80 -10.69
CA GLU A 52 4.44 -1.66 -12.15
C GLU A 52 3.10 -1.08 -12.61
N GLY A 53 2.62 -0.03 -11.91
CA GLY A 53 1.35 0.62 -12.18
C GLY A 53 0.13 -0.08 -11.59
N ASN A 54 0.28 -1.33 -11.09
CA ASN A 54 -0.78 -1.99 -10.35
C ASN A 54 -0.86 -1.42 -8.94
N ARG A 55 -2.06 -1.05 -8.52
CA ARG A 55 -2.30 -0.29 -7.30
C ARG A 55 -3.30 -0.99 -6.41
N ALA A 56 -3.11 -0.89 -5.11
CA ALA A 56 -4.14 -1.35 -4.17
C ALA A 56 -4.07 -0.59 -2.84
N ILE A 57 -5.23 -0.49 -2.20
CA ILE A 57 -5.38 -0.08 -0.82
C ILE A 57 -6.35 -1.02 -0.11
N ARG A 58 -6.00 -1.45 1.09
CA ARG A 58 -6.91 -2.15 1.99
C ARG A 58 -7.13 -1.33 3.25
N SER A 59 -8.38 -0.98 3.49
CA SER A 59 -8.83 -0.24 4.65
C SER A 59 -10.05 -0.93 5.24
N ASP A 60 -9.93 -1.41 6.48
CA ASP A 60 -10.97 -2.18 7.18
C ASP A 60 -11.50 -3.35 6.32
N ARG A 61 -12.80 -3.37 6.02
CA ARG A 61 -13.44 -4.41 5.20
C ARG A 61 -13.19 -4.23 3.69
N TRP A 62 -12.85 -3.02 3.25
CA TRP A 62 -12.73 -2.70 1.85
C TRP A 62 -11.32 -2.93 1.29
N LYS A 63 -11.25 -3.45 0.08
CA LYS A 63 -10.06 -3.47 -0.75
C LYS A 63 -10.38 -2.83 -2.10
N LEU A 64 -9.62 -1.81 -2.46
CA LEU A 64 -9.68 -1.15 -3.76
C LEU A 64 -8.43 -1.54 -4.54
N VAL A 65 -8.58 -2.04 -5.76
CA VAL A 65 -7.47 -2.47 -6.62
C VAL A 65 -7.61 -1.90 -8.01
N SER A 66 -6.50 -1.72 -8.70
CA SER A 66 -6.47 -1.35 -10.10
C SER A 66 -5.28 -2.04 -10.76
N ARG A 67 -5.54 -2.80 -11.80
CA ARG A 67 -4.50 -3.34 -12.69
C ARG A 67 -4.23 -2.33 -13.79
N TYR A 68 -2.98 -2.07 -14.04
CA TYR A 68 -2.62 -1.16 -15.13
C TYR A 68 -2.97 -1.78 -16.50
N PRO A 69 -3.61 -1.06 -17.42
CA PRO A 69 -4.06 0.36 -17.34
C PRO A 69 -5.51 0.53 -16.85
N ASP A 70 -6.13 -0.51 -16.29
CA ASP A 70 -7.55 -0.55 -15.95
C ASP A 70 -7.94 0.40 -14.81
N GLY A 71 -9.26 0.63 -14.65
CA GLY A 71 -9.84 1.43 -13.57
C GLY A 71 -9.78 0.75 -12.21
N TRP A 72 -10.44 1.38 -11.23
CA TRP A 72 -10.56 0.85 -9.88
C TRP A 72 -11.69 -0.17 -9.77
N GLU A 73 -11.43 -1.28 -9.10
CA GLU A 73 -12.36 -2.31 -8.66
C GLU A 73 -12.43 -2.32 -7.13
N LEU A 74 -13.61 -2.48 -6.55
CA LEU A 74 -13.84 -2.45 -5.10
C LEU A 74 -14.38 -3.77 -4.60
N TYR A 75 -13.77 -4.31 -3.55
CA TYR A 75 -14.16 -5.59 -2.96
C TYR A 75 -14.42 -5.49 -1.45
N ASP A 76 -15.45 -6.21 -0.97
CA ASP A 76 -15.72 -6.40 0.45
C ASP A 76 -15.01 -7.66 0.97
N MET A 77 -13.87 -7.49 1.58
CA MET A 77 -13.03 -8.58 2.07
C MET A 77 -13.63 -9.40 3.23
N THR A 78 -14.77 -8.97 3.78
CA THR A 78 -15.49 -9.76 4.80
C THR A 78 -16.42 -10.79 4.16
N ALA A 79 -17.01 -10.46 3.01
CA ALA A 79 -17.94 -11.30 2.27
C ALA A 79 -17.26 -12.02 1.09
N ASP A 80 -16.31 -11.36 0.43
CA ASP A 80 -15.65 -11.83 -0.79
C ASP A 80 -14.13 -11.77 -0.64
N ARG A 81 -13.52 -12.81 -0.07
CA ARG A 81 -12.06 -12.91 0.12
C ARG A 81 -11.28 -13.25 -1.14
N VAL A 82 -11.95 -13.62 -2.21
CA VAL A 82 -11.35 -14.04 -3.48
C VAL A 82 -11.59 -13.04 -4.61
N GLU A 83 -12.18 -11.88 -4.29
CA GLU A 83 -12.30 -10.73 -5.19
C GLU A 83 -13.04 -11.06 -6.50
N ARG A 84 -14.24 -11.61 -6.39
CA ARG A 84 -15.09 -12.02 -7.53
C ARG A 84 -16.16 -11.00 -7.90
N ASP A 85 -16.64 -10.24 -6.91
CA ASP A 85 -17.78 -9.33 -7.02
C ASP A 85 -17.28 -7.89 -6.94
N ASP A 86 -17.06 -7.25 -8.08
CA ASP A 86 -16.71 -5.82 -8.12
C ASP A 86 -17.91 -4.95 -7.71
N LEU A 87 -17.71 -4.22 -6.62
CA LEU A 87 -18.70 -3.32 -6.02
C LEU A 87 -18.47 -1.84 -6.38
N ALA A 88 -17.51 -1.52 -7.25
CA ALA A 88 -17.13 -0.12 -7.53
C ALA A 88 -18.31 0.72 -8.00
N ALA A 89 -19.13 0.18 -8.90
CA ALA A 89 -20.31 0.88 -9.40
C ALA A 89 -21.41 1.10 -8.33
N ARG A 90 -21.46 0.23 -7.31
CA ARG A 90 -22.46 0.30 -6.21
C ARG A 90 -22.01 1.24 -5.08
N HIS A 91 -20.71 1.49 -4.94
CA HIS A 91 -20.14 2.31 -3.85
C HIS A 91 -19.12 3.35 -4.37
N PRO A 92 -19.52 4.26 -5.28
CA PRO A 92 -18.61 5.21 -5.91
C PRO A 92 -18.01 6.22 -4.91
N ASP A 93 -18.67 6.46 -3.79
CA ASP A 93 -18.18 7.28 -2.68
C ASP A 93 -17.00 6.63 -1.96
N VAL A 94 -17.09 5.32 -1.70
CA VAL A 94 -15.99 4.52 -1.11
C VAL A 94 -14.80 4.48 -2.07
N VAL A 95 -15.04 4.25 -3.37
CA VAL A 95 -13.99 4.27 -4.40
C VAL A 95 -13.25 5.60 -4.39
N ARG A 96 -13.97 6.73 -4.45
CA ARG A 96 -13.35 8.07 -4.43
C ARG A 96 -12.52 8.30 -3.17
N LYS A 97 -13.05 7.92 -2.01
CA LYS A 97 -12.35 8.07 -0.73
C LYS A 97 -11.04 7.29 -0.71
N LEU A 98 -11.10 5.99 -1.02
CA LEU A 98 -9.93 5.11 -0.97
C LEU A 98 -8.89 5.44 -2.05
N ALA A 99 -9.33 5.84 -3.24
CA ALA A 99 -8.44 6.32 -4.29
C ALA A 99 -7.68 7.58 -3.87
N ALA A 100 -8.35 8.54 -3.22
CA ALA A 100 -7.70 9.73 -2.69
C ALA A 100 -6.70 9.42 -1.57
N GLU A 101 -7.02 8.47 -0.69
CA GLU A 101 -6.09 7.99 0.35
C GLU A 101 -4.86 7.31 -0.28
N TRP A 102 -5.05 6.50 -1.34
CA TRP A 102 -3.95 5.89 -2.06
C TRP A 102 -3.05 6.93 -2.73
N GLU A 103 -3.62 7.93 -3.41
CA GLU A 103 -2.86 9.01 -4.05
C GLU A 103 -2.04 9.83 -3.04
N ALA A 104 -2.62 10.14 -1.88
CA ALA A 104 -1.92 10.85 -0.80
C ALA A 104 -0.73 10.03 -0.26
N TRP A 105 -0.91 8.71 -0.11
CA TRP A 105 0.17 7.82 0.25
C TRP A 105 1.25 7.74 -0.84
N ALA A 106 0.85 7.60 -2.10
CA ALA A 106 1.76 7.49 -3.23
C ALA A 106 2.68 8.71 -3.36
N GLN A 107 2.12 9.93 -3.17
CA GLN A 107 2.91 11.17 -3.14
C GLN A 107 3.94 11.16 -1.99
N ARG A 108 3.51 10.79 -0.78
CA ARG A 108 4.39 10.72 0.40
C ARG A 108 5.46 9.63 0.27
N ALA A 109 5.12 8.51 -0.35
CA ALA A 109 6.03 7.38 -0.58
C ALA A 109 6.93 7.56 -1.81
N ASN A 110 6.80 8.68 -2.54
CA ASN A 110 7.52 8.97 -3.79
C ASN A 110 7.32 7.87 -4.83
N VAL A 111 6.08 7.40 -5.00
CA VAL A 111 5.71 6.44 -6.04
C VAL A 111 5.80 7.12 -7.41
N ASP A 112 6.62 6.58 -8.28
CA ASP A 112 6.74 7.04 -9.66
C ASP A 112 5.51 6.62 -10.49
N ARG A 113 5.16 7.41 -11.50
CA ARG A 113 4.14 7.03 -12.47
C ARG A 113 4.63 5.88 -13.35
N TRP A 114 3.78 4.93 -13.62
CA TRP A 114 4.07 3.85 -14.55
C TRP A 114 3.52 4.12 -15.97
N PRO A 115 4.24 3.81 -17.06
CA PRO A 115 5.67 3.50 -17.05
C PRO A 115 6.52 4.69 -16.61
N GLY A 116 7.47 4.45 -15.73
CA GLY A 116 8.31 5.50 -15.17
C GLY A 116 9.34 6.06 -16.15
N PRO A 117 9.86 7.27 -15.93
CA PRO A 117 10.89 7.88 -16.77
C PRO A 117 12.16 7.03 -16.89
N ARG A 118 12.47 6.27 -15.84
CA ARG A 118 13.66 5.39 -15.82
C ARG A 118 13.55 4.25 -16.81
N LEU A 119 12.35 3.68 -16.99
CA LEU A 119 12.12 2.61 -17.95
C LEU A 119 12.04 3.14 -19.37
N ALA A 120 11.49 4.33 -19.57
CA ALA A 120 11.47 5.00 -20.87
C ALA A 120 12.88 5.27 -21.42
N ASN A 121 13.88 5.43 -20.53
CA ASN A 121 15.27 5.70 -20.91
C ASN A 121 16.18 4.47 -20.84
N TRP A 122 15.67 3.31 -20.47
CA TRP A 122 16.50 2.14 -20.20
C TRP A 122 16.90 1.36 -21.45
N GLY A 123 16.50 1.83 -22.64
CA GLY A 123 16.87 1.16 -23.89
C GLY A 123 16.46 -0.32 -23.93
N ASP A 124 15.52 -0.69 -23.10
CA ASP A 124 15.11 -2.07 -22.87
C ASP A 124 14.51 -2.64 -24.17
N PRO A 125 15.04 -3.73 -24.69
CA PRO A 125 14.47 -4.41 -25.85
C PRO A 125 13.06 -4.96 -25.59
N VAL A 126 12.62 -4.98 -24.34
CA VAL A 126 11.28 -5.44 -23.94
C VAL A 126 10.23 -4.34 -24.11
N LEU A 127 10.64 -3.07 -24.14
CA LEU A 127 9.70 -1.98 -24.43
C LEU A 127 9.63 -1.76 -25.96
N PRO A 128 8.45 -1.88 -26.58
CA PRO A 128 8.31 -1.55 -28.00
C PRO A 128 8.73 -0.10 -28.21
N LYS A 129 9.64 0.09 -29.16
CA LYS A 129 10.07 1.42 -29.61
C LYS A 129 8.90 2.19 -30.24
#